data_de0d29bf71d71327ec02a9bad8b60030
#
_entry.id   de0d29bf71d71327ec02a9bad8b60030
#
_cell.length_a   1.000
_cell.length_b   1.000
_cell.length_c   1.000
_cell.angle_alpha   90.00
_cell.angle_beta   90.00
_cell.angle_gamma   90.00
#
_symmetry.space_group_name_H-M   'P 1'
#
loop_
_entity.id
_entity.type
_entity.pdbx_description
1 polymer ?
#
loop_
_entity_poly.entity_id
_entity_poly.type
_entity_poly.pdbx_seq_one_letter_code
_entity_poly.pdbx_strand_id
1 'polypeptide(L)'
;MPTLLGIVADKWISAKWVYAICHLVGALTLYLAAQVTTPGEMFLVILLNSLAYMPTLGLINTISYYRLQSAGLDIVTDFPPIRIWGTIGFIFAMWGVSFSGFELSHMQLYIGATLSVLLTLFTLTLPHIPVANAQRNQSWTEMLGLNAFALFKNKRMAIFFIFSMMLGAELQITNM
;
A
#
# COMPACT_ATOMS: atom_id res chain seq x y z
N MET A 1 1.15 -9.07 -6.49
CA MET A 1 0.63 -7.83 -7.10
C MET A 1 1.38 -6.56 -6.67
N PRO A 2 1.77 -6.34 -5.37
CA PRO A 2 2.52 -5.13 -5.01
C PRO A 2 3.79 -4.94 -5.83
N THR A 3 4.55 -6.00 -6.06
CA THR A 3 5.80 -5.97 -6.84
C THR A 3 5.59 -5.52 -8.29
N LEU A 4 4.53 -5.99 -8.96
CA LEU A 4 4.27 -5.64 -10.37
C LEU A 4 3.92 -4.15 -10.53
N LEU A 5 3.07 -3.61 -9.66
CA LEU A 5 2.73 -2.18 -9.71
C LEU A 5 3.88 -1.30 -9.22
N GLY A 6 4.73 -1.80 -8.32
CA GLY A 6 6.00 -1.16 -7.98
C GLY A 6 6.91 -1.03 -9.21
N ILE A 7 7.08 -2.10 -9.97
CA ILE A 7 7.84 -2.11 -11.23
C ILE A 7 7.27 -1.10 -12.26
N VAL A 8 5.94 -1.02 -12.37
CA VAL A 8 5.27 -0.03 -13.25
C VAL A 8 5.57 1.40 -12.77
N ALA A 9 5.50 1.63 -11.45
CA ALA A 9 5.82 2.92 -10.85
C ALA A 9 7.28 3.32 -11.03
N ASP A 10 8.18 2.35 -11.00
CA ASP A 10 9.62 2.61 -11.12
C ASP A 10 10.06 2.82 -12.59
N LYS A 11 9.35 2.22 -13.56
CA LYS A 11 9.79 2.18 -14.96
C LYS A 11 9.03 3.10 -15.92
N TRP A 12 7.73 3.24 -15.75
CA TRP A 12 6.87 3.88 -16.75
C TRP A 12 6.02 5.03 -16.22
N ILE A 13 5.51 4.92 -15.02
CA ILE A 13 4.56 5.90 -14.48
C ILE A 13 5.05 6.30 -13.08
N SER A 14 5.14 7.59 -12.80
CA SER A 14 5.51 8.07 -11.46
C SER A 14 4.66 7.41 -10.36
N ALA A 15 5.31 7.00 -9.26
CA ALA A 15 4.68 6.36 -8.11
C ALA A 15 3.44 7.14 -7.61
N LYS A 16 3.47 8.46 -7.70
CA LYS A 16 2.34 9.36 -7.41
C LYS A 16 1.09 8.99 -8.21
N TRP A 17 1.20 8.82 -9.52
CA TRP A 17 0.06 8.53 -10.38
C TRP A 17 -0.47 7.12 -10.18
N VAL A 18 0.43 6.14 -10.01
CA VAL A 18 0.01 4.76 -9.69
C VAL A 18 -0.74 4.73 -8.37
N TYR A 19 -0.25 5.44 -7.36
CA TYR A 19 -0.90 5.56 -6.05
C TYR A 19 -2.30 6.21 -6.17
N ALA A 20 -2.43 7.31 -6.92
CA ALA A 20 -3.71 7.99 -7.15
C ALA A 20 -4.72 7.08 -7.87
N ILE A 21 -4.29 6.36 -8.91
CA ILE A 21 -5.15 5.43 -9.66
C ILE A 21 -5.62 4.28 -8.76
N CYS A 22 -4.73 3.70 -7.96
CA CYS A 22 -5.07 2.64 -7.03
C CYS A 22 -6.14 3.09 -6.02
N HIS A 23 -6.04 4.30 -5.47
CA HIS A 23 -7.05 4.84 -4.56
C HIS A 23 -8.36 5.17 -5.27
N LEU A 24 -8.32 5.64 -6.51
CA LEU A 24 -9.53 5.88 -7.29
C LEU A 24 -10.28 4.57 -7.58
N VAL A 25 -9.55 3.52 -7.98
CA VAL A 25 -10.12 2.17 -8.17
C VAL A 25 -10.65 1.64 -6.84
N GLY A 26 -9.91 1.83 -5.73
CA GLY A 26 -10.35 1.48 -4.38
C GLY A 26 -11.65 2.18 -3.98
N ALA A 27 -11.79 3.48 -4.26
CA ALA A 27 -13.02 4.23 -4.00
C ALA A 27 -14.22 3.66 -4.77
N LEU A 28 -14.03 3.38 -6.07
CA LEU A 28 -15.06 2.80 -6.92
C LEU A 28 -15.49 1.41 -6.43
N THR A 29 -14.53 0.55 -6.12
CA THR A 29 -14.83 -0.81 -5.65
C THR A 29 -15.51 -0.81 -4.28
N LEU A 30 -15.11 0.06 -3.33
CA LEU A 30 -15.80 0.20 -2.05
C LEU A 30 -17.23 0.73 -2.22
N TYR A 31 -17.44 1.69 -3.12
CA TYR A 31 -18.77 2.18 -3.45
C TYR A 31 -19.66 1.08 -4.03
N LEU A 32 -19.13 0.26 -4.96
CA LEU A 32 -19.85 -0.88 -5.52
C LEU A 32 -20.13 -1.95 -4.46
N ALA A 33 -19.16 -2.25 -3.58
CA ALA A 33 -19.32 -3.21 -2.49
C ALA A 33 -20.48 -2.83 -1.55
N ALA A 34 -20.73 -1.53 -1.34
CA ALA A 34 -21.84 -1.06 -0.53
C ALA A 34 -23.23 -1.33 -1.15
N GLN A 35 -23.30 -1.61 -2.46
CA GLN A 35 -24.54 -1.82 -3.20
C GLN A 35 -24.80 -3.28 -3.53
N VAL A 36 -23.77 -4.11 -3.46
CA VAL A 36 -23.86 -5.53 -3.79
C VAL A 36 -24.57 -6.31 -2.67
N THR A 37 -25.47 -7.21 -3.07
CA THR A 37 -26.27 -8.02 -2.14
C THR A 37 -25.93 -9.51 -2.22
N THR A 38 -25.27 -9.98 -3.30
CA THR A 38 -24.93 -11.39 -3.46
C THR A 38 -23.52 -11.69 -2.94
N PRO A 39 -23.29 -12.82 -2.24
CA PRO A 39 -21.97 -13.17 -1.72
C PRO A 39 -20.90 -13.30 -2.80
N GLY A 40 -21.25 -13.81 -4.00
CA GLY A 40 -20.30 -13.99 -5.09
C GLY A 40 -19.81 -12.68 -5.69
N GLU A 41 -20.71 -11.72 -5.90
CA GLU A 41 -20.35 -10.37 -6.37
C GLU A 41 -19.54 -9.62 -5.29
N MET A 42 -19.93 -9.74 -4.01
CA MET A 42 -19.17 -9.16 -2.90
C MET A 42 -17.72 -9.67 -2.88
N PHE A 43 -17.52 -10.98 -3.01
CA PHE A 43 -16.18 -11.57 -3.08
C PHE A 43 -15.37 -10.96 -4.23
N LEU A 44 -15.96 -10.84 -5.41
CA LEU A 44 -15.27 -10.32 -6.59
C LEU A 44 -14.88 -8.84 -6.41
N VAL A 45 -15.80 -8.03 -5.89
CA VAL A 45 -15.55 -6.58 -5.67
C VAL A 45 -14.48 -6.37 -4.58
N ILE A 46 -14.54 -7.13 -3.48
CA ILE A 46 -13.53 -7.06 -2.41
C ILE A 46 -12.18 -7.58 -2.90
N LEU A 47 -12.15 -8.61 -3.74
CA LEU A 47 -10.91 -9.08 -4.36
C LEU A 47 -10.27 -7.98 -5.22
N LEU A 48 -11.05 -7.30 -6.07
CA LEU A 48 -10.57 -6.19 -6.89
C LEU A 48 -10.06 -5.02 -6.02
N ASN A 49 -10.80 -4.69 -4.95
CA ASN A 49 -10.37 -3.69 -3.99
C ASN A 49 -9.02 -4.05 -3.35
N SER A 50 -8.85 -5.29 -2.92
CA SER A 50 -7.61 -5.78 -2.31
C SER A 50 -6.44 -5.74 -3.30
N LEU A 51 -6.66 -6.08 -4.57
CA LEU A 51 -5.65 -6.00 -5.62
C LEU A 51 -5.19 -4.56 -5.88
N ALA A 52 -6.10 -3.59 -5.77
CA ALA A 52 -5.77 -2.17 -5.90
C ALA A 52 -5.11 -1.60 -4.63
N TYR A 53 -5.57 -2.03 -3.45
CA TYR A 53 -5.10 -1.50 -2.17
C TYR A 53 -3.70 -1.99 -1.78
N MET A 54 -3.40 -3.29 -1.93
CA MET A 54 -2.13 -3.87 -1.47
C MET A 54 -0.88 -3.17 -2.00
N PRO A 55 -0.81 -2.74 -3.27
CA PRO A 55 0.35 -1.99 -3.78
C PRO A 55 0.53 -0.62 -3.14
N THR A 56 -0.55 0.02 -2.68
CA THR A 56 -0.47 1.37 -2.10
C THR A 56 0.37 1.40 -0.83
N LEU A 57 0.40 0.30 -0.07
CA LEU A 57 1.22 0.15 1.15
C LEU A 57 2.74 0.24 0.85
N GLY A 58 3.16 -0.29 -0.30
CA GLY A 58 4.55 -0.14 -0.76
C GLY A 58 4.83 1.23 -1.35
N LEU A 59 3.91 1.72 -2.20
CA LEU A 59 4.06 2.99 -2.88
C LEU A 59 4.15 4.18 -1.92
N ILE A 60 3.38 4.18 -0.83
CA ILE A 60 3.45 5.26 0.17
C ILE A 60 4.83 5.32 0.84
N ASN A 61 5.46 4.16 1.10
CA ASN A 61 6.82 4.14 1.63
C ASN A 61 7.81 4.71 0.61
N THR A 62 7.72 4.32 -0.66
CA THR A 62 8.57 4.85 -1.74
C THR A 62 8.42 6.37 -1.87
N ILE A 63 7.20 6.88 -1.85
CA ILE A 63 6.91 8.32 -1.89
C ILE A 63 7.52 9.04 -0.69
N SER A 64 7.37 8.47 0.51
CA SER A 64 7.90 9.04 1.75
C SER A 64 9.42 9.07 1.74
N TYR A 65 10.08 7.99 1.33
CA TYR A 65 11.54 7.92 1.25
C TYR A 65 12.10 8.95 0.27
N TYR A 66 11.50 9.06 -0.91
CA TYR A 66 11.90 10.07 -1.89
C TYR A 66 11.78 11.49 -1.31
N ARG A 67 10.69 11.77 -0.60
CA ARG A 67 10.46 13.08 0.02
C ARG A 67 11.48 13.39 1.11
N LEU A 68 11.79 12.43 1.97
CA LEU A 68 12.82 12.59 3.02
C LEU A 68 14.19 12.85 2.41
N GLN A 69 14.59 12.03 1.44
CA GLN A 69 15.88 12.23 0.74
C GLN A 69 15.95 13.59 0.03
N SER A 70 14.88 14.02 -0.64
CA SER A 70 14.85 15.31 -1.31
C SER A 70 14.88 16.50 -0.35
N ALA A 71 14.49 16.29 0.91
CA ALA A 71 14.60 17.28 1.98
C ALA A 71 15.94 17.23 2.73
N GLY A 72 16.85 16.31 2.35
CA GLY A 72 18.14 16.13 3.03
C GLY A 72 18.03 15.43 4.39
N LEU A 73 16.91 14.75 4.66
CA LEU A 73 16.64 14.02 5.89
C LEU A 73 17.08 12.56 5.77
N ASP A 74 17.41 11.94 6.93
CA ASP A 74 17.81 10.54 6.97
C ASP A 74 16.57 9.61 7.09
N ILE A 75 16.47 8.64 6.16
CA ILE A 75 15.35 7.71 6.15
C ILE A 75 15.27 6.88 7.43
N VAL A 76 16.42 6.49 7.98
CA VAL A 76 16.47 5.56 9.14
C VAL A 76 15.95 6.24 10.41
N THR A 77 16.28 7.51 10.60
CA THR A 77 15.91 8.27 11.81
C THR A 77 14.58 9.01 11.66
N ASP A 78 14.27 9.54 10.46
CA ASP A 78 13.15 10.47 10.27
C ASP A 78 11.87 9.80 9.76
N PHE A 79 11.97 8.62 9.11
CA PHE A 79 10.80 7.91 8.63
C PHE A 79 9.93 7.29 9.75
N PRO A 80 10.49 6.64 10.80
CA PRO A 80 9.68 6.01 11.83
C PRO A 80 8.70 6.98 12.54
N PRO A 81 9.09 8.20 12.95
CA PRO A 81 8.16 9.18 13.51
C PRO A 81 7.00 9.54 12.56
N ILE A 82 7.29 9.70 11.26
CA ILE A 82 6.27 10.01 10.25
C ILE A 82 5.27 8.86 10.13
N ARG A 83 5.75 7.62 10.14
CA ARG A 83 4.89 6.42 10.03
C ARG A 83 3.92 6.29 11.20
N ILE A 84 4.27 6.75 12.41
CA ILE A 84 3.39 6.72 13.59
C ILE A 84 2.09 7.49 13.33
N TRP A 85 2.14 8.60 12.58
CA TRP A 85 0.94 9.35 12.21
C TRP A 85 -0.07 8.54 11.40
N GLY A 86 0.42 7.59 10.58
CA GLY A 86 -0.47 6.65 9.88
C GLY A 86 -1.25 5.76 10.85
N THR A 87 -0.59 5.26 11.91
CA THR A 87 -1.24 4.46 12.96
C THR A 87 -2.24 5.30 13.76
N ILE A 88 -1.87 6.53 14.10
CA ILE A 88 -2.77 7.47 14.80
C ILE A 88 -4.02 7.73 13.94
N GLY A 89 -3.85 8.03 12.66
CA GLY A 89 -4.96 8.23 11.72
C GLY A 89 -5.87 7.01 11.61
N PHE A 90 -5.30 5.80 11.59
CA PHE A 90 -6.05 4.55 11.59
C PHE A 90 -6.91 4.40 12.86
N ILE A 91 -6.35 4.69 14.04
CA ILE A 91 -7.09 4.64 15.32
C ILE A 91 -8.25 5.63 15.30
N PHE A 92 -8.03 6.87 14.85
CA PHE A 92 -9.09 7.88 14.76
C PHE A 92 -10.19 7.46 13.78
N ALA A 93 -9.83 6.87 12.64
CA ALA A 93 -10.80 6.37 11.68
C ALA A 93 -11.65 5.23 12.26
N MET A 94 -11.04 4.28 12.96
CA MET A 94 -11.76 3.20 13.65
C MET A 94 -12.72 3.74 14.71
N TRP A 95 -12.25 4.64 15.56
CA TRP A 95 -13.10 5.25 16.59
C TRP A 95 -14.25 6.06 15.97
N GLY A 96 -13.98 6.78 14.89
CA GLY A 96 -15.01 7.53 14.18
C GLY A 96 -16.14 6.64 13.66
N VAL A 97 -15.81 5.48 13.08
CA VAL A 97 -16.79 4.50 12.62
C VAL A 97 -17.53 3.86 13.81
N SER A 98 -16.80 3.47 14.86
CA SER A 98 -17.36 2.82 16.04
C SER A 98 -18.32 3.73 16.80
N PHE A 99 -17.91 4.94 17.15
CA PHE A 99 -18.78 5.90 17.85
C PHE A 99 -20.00 6.35 17.04
N SER A 100 -19.91 6.30 15.72
CA SER A 100 -21.05 6.57 14.83
C SER A 100 -22.02 5.40 14.72
N GLY A 101 -21.71 4.23 15.28
CA GLY A 101 -22.54 3.03 15.21
C GLY A 101 -22.60 2.38 13.82
N PHE A 102 -21.64 2.68 12.94
CA PHE A 102 -21.62 2.18 11.56
C PHE A 102 -20.81 0.89 11.37
N GLU A 103 -20.34 0.26 12.45
CA GLU A 103 -19.48 -0.94 12.42
C GLU A 103 -20.09 -2.11 11.63
N LEU A 104 -21.41 -2.32 11.76
CA LEU A 104 -22.14 -3.40 11.07
C LEU A 104 -22.97 -2.88 9.89
N SER A 105 -22.73 -1.65 9.46
CA SER A 105 -23.47 -1.02 8.37
C SER A 105 -22.62 -0.89 7.13
N HIS A 106 -23.25 -1.02 5.94
CA HIS A 106 -22.61 -0.67 4.66
C HIS A 106 -22.14 0.79 4.59
N MET A 107 -22.55 1.66 5.52
CA MET A 107 -22.08 3.05 5.63
C MET A 107 -20.55 3.14 5.83
N GLN A 108 -19.93 2.18 6.51
CA GLN A 108 -18.47 2.12 6.63
C GLN A 108 -17.77 2.04 5.27
N LEU A 109 -18.38 1.37 4.28
CA LEU A 109 -17.82 1.25 2.92
C LEU A 109 -17.91 2.59 2.18
N TYR A 110 -19.00 3.35 2.34
CA TYR A 110 -19.13 4.71 1.79
C TYR A 110 -18.13 5.69 2.42
N ILE A 111 -17.91 5.59 3.75
CA ILE A 111 -16.88 6.39 4.43
C ILE A 111 -15.50 6.05 3.85
N GLY A 112 -15.17 4.77 3.71
CA GLY A 112 -13.92 4.32 3.10
C GLY A 112 -13.76 4.82 1.65
N ALA A 113 -14.82 4.74 0.84
CA ALA A 113 -14.82 5.26 -0.54
C ALA A 113 -14.55 6.78 -0.55
N THR A 114 -15.22 7.54 0.30
CA THR A 114 -15.03 8.99 0.41
C THR A 114 -13.60 9.34 0.80
N LEU A 115 -13.04 8.68 1.81
CA LEU A 115 -11.66 8.87 2.23
C LEU A 115 -10.67 8.51 1.11
N SER A 116 -10.93 7.46 0.32
CA SER A 116 -10.11 7.11 -0.84
C SER A 116 -10.14 8.18 -1.94
N VAL A 117 -11.30 8.81 -2.19
CA VAL A 117 -11.40 9.96 -3.10
C VAL A 117 -10.59 11.14 -2.57
N LEU A 118 -10.73 11.47 -1.28
CA LEU A 118 -9.98 12.57 -0.66
C LEU A 118 -8.46 12.31 -0.74
N LEU A 119 -8.02 11.07 -0.50
CA LEU A 119 -6.62 10.67 -0.67
C LEU A 119 -6.15 10.81 -2.12
N THR A 120 -6.98 10.46 -3.10
CA THR A 120 -6.67 10.66 -4.52
C THR A 120 -6.46 12.15 -4.81
N LEU A 121 -7.39 13.02 -4.38
CA LEU A 121 -7.27 14.45 -4.55
C LEU A 121 -6.03 15.03 -3.86
N PHE A 122 -5.77 14.61 -2.62
CA PHE A 122 -4.56 15.00 -1.90
C PHE A 122 -3.28 14.56 -2.64
N THR A 123 -3.27 13.35 -3.20
CA THR A 123 -2.13 12.85 -3.98
C THR A 123 -1.82 13.73 -5.19
N LEU A 124 -2.83 14.36 -5.81
CA LEU A 124 -2.61 15.29 -6.91
C LEU A 124 -1.80 16.54 -6.50
N THR A 125 -1.85 16.92 -5.23
CA THR A 125 -1.08 18.06 -4.70
C THR A 125 0.40 17.70 -4.43
N LEU A 126 0.75 16.41 -4.38
CA LEU A 126 2.12 15.97 -4.15
C LEU A 126 3.01 16.33 -5.37
N PRO A 127 4.26 16.72 -5.14
CA PRO A 127 5.19 16.99 -6.23
C PRO A 127 5.46 15.73 -7.07
N HIS A 128 5.84 15.96 -8.31
CA HIS A 128 6.19 14.89 -9.22
C HIS A 128 7.43 14.14 -8.72
N ILE A 129 7.34 12.82 -8.66
CA ILE A 129 8.47 11.93 -8.35
C ILE A 129 9.02 11.44 -9.70
N PRO A 130 10.25 11.78 -10.05
CA PRO A 130 10.82 11.35 -11.31
C PRO A 130 10.94 9.82 -11.33
N VAL A 131 10.63 9.24 -12.49
CA VAL A 131 10.88 7.82 -12.73
C VAL A 131 12.39 7.61 -12.76
N ALA A 132 12.91 6.64 -12.00
CA ALA A 132 14.34 6.40 -11.91
C ALA A 132 14.87 5.86 -13.25
N ASN A 133 15.52 6.71 -14.06
CA ASN A 133 16.09 6.34 -15.35
C ASN A 133 17.15 5.21 -15.24
N ALA A 134 17.78 5.07 -14.07
CA ALA A 134 18.76 4.02 -13.81
C ALA A 134 18.17 2.60 -13.86
N GLN A 135 16.86 2.44 -13.60
CA GLN A 135 16.20 1.14 -13.58
C GLN A 135 15.68 0.69 -14.97
N ARG A 136 15.75 1.55 -15.97
CA ARG A 136 15.23 1.24 -17.30
C ARG A 136 15.92 0.05 -17.97
N ASN A 137 17.17 -0.23 -17.60
CA ASN A 137 18.00 -1.31 -18.17
C ASN A 137 18.13 -2.54 -17.23
N GLN A 138 17.41 -2.58 -16.10
CA GLN A 138 17.46 -3.73 -15.21
C GLN A 138 16.78 -4.95 -15.82
N SER A 139 17.39 -6.13 -15.62
CA SER A 139 16.83 -7.42 -16.00
C SER A 139 15.55 -7.72 -15.20
N TRP A 140 14.62 -8.48 -15.78
CA TRP A 140 13.41 -8.95 -15.08
C TRP A 140 13.73 -9.69 -13.78
N THR A 141 14.84 -10.40 -13.72
CA THR A 141 15.31 -11.12 -12.51
C THR A 141 15.70 -10.15 -11.39
N GLU A 142 16.32 -9.04 -11.73
CA GLU A 142 16.66 -7.97 -10.77
C GLU A 142 15.42 -7.24 -10.28
N MET A 143 14.51 -6.92 -11.20
CA MET A 143 13.26 -6.22 -10.89
C MET A 143 12.32 -7.04 -10.00
N LEU A 144 12.28 -8.37 -10.18
CA LEU A 144 11.53 -9.29 -9.32
C LEU A 144 12.23 -9.57 -7.98
N GLY A 145 13.42 -9.00 -7.77
CA GLY A 145 14.18 -9.20 -6.54
C GLY A 145 14.73 -10.63 -6.41
N LEU A 146 14.81 -11.40 -7.53
CA LEU A 146 15.30 -12.78 -7.48
C LEU A 146 16.76 -12.86 -7.04
N ASN A 147 17.52 -11.78 -7.23
CA ASN A 147 18.89 -11.67 -6.70
C ASN A 147 18.92 -11.72 -5.15
N ALA A 148 17.82 -11.38 -4.47
CA ALA A 148 17.71 -11.51 -3.03
C ALA A 148 17.82 -12.97 -2.57
N PHE A 149 17.47 -13.95 -3.42
CA PHE A 149 17.68 -15.36 -3.10
C PHE A 149 19.17 -15.71 -2.91
N ALA A 150 20.09 -14.95 -3.48
CA ALA A 150 21.51 -15.10 -3.21
C ALA A 150 21.87 -14.88 -1.73
N LEU A 151 21.07 -14.08 -1.00
CA LEU A 151 21.26 -13.84 0.43
C LEU A 151 20.99 -15.06 1.28
N PHE A 152 20.20 -16.03 0.80
CA PHE A 152 19.99 -17.32 1.47
C PHE A 152 21.26 -18.18 1.57
N LYS A 153 22.30 -17.88 0.78
CA LYS A 153 23.62 -18.51 0.93
C LYS A 153 24.27 -18.16 2.26
N ASN A 154 23.93 -17.03 2.86
CA ASN A 154 24.39 -16.65 4.19
C ASN A 154 23.42 -17.18 5.25
N LYS A 155 23.86 -18.10 6.10
CA LYS A 155 23.03 -18.74 7.14
C LYS A 155 22.31 -17.74 8.05
N ARG A 156 22.96 -16.64 8.44
CA ARG A 156 22.33 -15.60 9.30
C ARG A 156 21.18 -14.92 8.57
N MET A 157 21.38 -14.59 7.31
CA MET A 157 20.33 -13.96 6.49
C MET A 157 19.19 -14.93 6.20
N ALA A 158 19.50 -16.20 5.93
CA ALA A 158 18.46 -17.22 5.74
C ALA A 158 17.58 -17.39 6.98
N ILE A 159 18.17 -17.46 8.17
CA ILE A 159 17.42 -17.53 9.45
C ILE A 159 16.55 -16.29 9.63
N PHE A 160 17.08 -15.10 9.35
CA PHE A 160 16.32 -13.84 9.43
C PHE A 160 15.12 -13.84 8.48
N PHE A 161 15.29 -14.27 7.24
CA PHE A 161 14.20 -14.35 6.27
C PHE A 161 13.11 -15.35 6.69
N ILE A 162 13.52 -16.55 7.15
CA ILE A 162 12.58 -17.57 7.63
C ILE A 162 11.80 -17.03 8.83
N PHE A 163 12.48 -16.41 9.80
CA PHE A 163 11.83 -15.81 10.96
C PHE A 163 10.85 -14.70 10.58
N SER A 164 11.24 -13.80 9.66
CA SER A 164 10.37 -12.73 9.16
C SER A 164 9.15 -13.28 8.42
N MET A 165 9.31 -14.37 7.66
CA MET A 165 8.22 -15.04 6.96
C MET A 165 7.24 -15.69 7.95
N MET A 166 7.74 -16.33 9.01
CA MET A 166 6.91 -16.93 10.07
C MET A 166 6.14 -15.85 10.84
N LEU A 167 6.80 -14.74 11.20
CA LEU A 167 6.14 -13.59 11.82
C LEU A 167 5.03 -13.00 10.95
N GLY A 168 5.28 -12.86 9.65
CA GLY A 168 4.26 -12.38 8.70
C GLY A 168 3.06 -13.31 8.59
N ALA A 169 3.30 -14.63 8.62
CA ALA A 169 2.22 -15.62 8.62
C ALA A 169 1.42 -15.60 9.94
N GLU A 170 2.10 -15.49 11.08
CA GLU A 170 1.46 -15.39 12.41
C GLU A 170 0.57 -14.16 12.49
N LEU A 171 1.08 -12.99 12.09
CA LEU A 171 0.29 -11.75 12.06
C LEU A 171 -0.96 -11.88 11.18
N GLN A 172 -0.89 -12.60 10.08
CA GLN A 172 -2.04 -12.80 9.20
C GLN A 172 -3.09 -13.71 9.83
N ILE A 173 -2.67 -14.76 10.55
CA ILE A 173 -3.57 -15.72 11.20
C ILE A 173 -4.24 -15.09 12.42
N THR A 174 -3.52 -14.27 13.20
CA THR A 174 -4.08 -13.62 14.40
C THR A 174 -5.05 -12.48 14.09
N ASN A 175 -5.02 -11.93 12.87
CA ASN A 175 -5.92 -10.86 12.43
C ASN A 175 -7.15 -11.38 11.64
N MET A 176 -7.34 -12.70 11.56
CA MET A 176 -8.55 -13.34 11.01
C MET A 176 -9.55 -13.65 12.14
#